data_8dd1e709f9d1bc77fe10b6339434be68
#
_entry.id   8dd1e709f9d1bc77fe10b6339434be68
#
_cell.length_a   1.000
_cell.length_b   1.000
_cell.length_c   1.000
_cell.angle_alpha   90.00
_cell.angle_beta   90.00
_cell.angle_gamma   90.00
#
_symmetry.space_group_name_H-M   'P 1'
#
loop_
_entity.id
_entity.type
_entity.pdbx_description
1 polymer ?
#
loop_
_entity_poly.entity_id
_entity_poly.type
_entity_poly.pdbx_seq_one_letter_code
_entity_poly.pdbx_strand_id
1 'polypeptide(L)'
;IPIVILTPFSHGITKRIINEDLSAFEYVFCWLGNTDLLVSIIKLIEDKMNLEHDVQEVGVQLILLVEDGIRFYSSILPNLYKFVLKQSQEFSTEALNAHQRTLRMRGRPKIVLARTYQEAMEIYHKYQNNILGVITDVRFPKVERGEKDGLAGIKLCAEIRKLSLIHIS
;
A
#
# COMPACT_ATOMS: atom_id res chain seq x y z
N ILE A 1 3.08 17.03 -8.60
CA ILE A 1 1.80 16.98 -7.85
C ILE A 1 1.13 15.65 -8.17
N PRO A 2 0.86 14.77 -7.17
CA PRO A 2 0.15 13.52 -7.44
C PRO A 2 -1.28 13.78 -7.91
N ILE A 3 -1.69 13.09 -8.96
CA ILE A 3 -3.05 13.17 -9.53
C ILE A 3 -3.71 11.81 -9.37
N VAL A 4 -4.94 11.81 -8.85
CA VAL A 4 -5.72 10.59 -8.61
C VAL A 4 -7.04 10.66 -9.37
N ILE A 5 -7.39 9.56 -10.03
CA ILE A 5 -8.73 9.40 -10.62
C ILE A 5 -9.64 8.73 -9.59
N LEU A 6 -10.80 9.32 -9.37
CA LEU A 6 -11.89 8.71 -8.62
C LEU A 6 -13.06 8.43 -9.59
N THR A 7 -13.35 7.16 -9.84
CA THR A 7 -14.40 6.73 -10.77
C THR A 7 -15.57 6.07 -10.06
N PRO A 8 -16.82 6.28 -10.48
CA PRO A 8 -17.93 5.49 -9.97
C PRO A 8 -17.73 4.01 -10.35
N PHE A 9 -18.24 3.12 -9.49
CA PHE A 9 -18.19 1.69 -9.79
C PHE A 9 -19.10 1.36 -10.99
N SER A 10 -18.46 1.19 -12.15
CA SER A 10 -19.08 0.68 -13.36
C SER A 10 -18.11 -0.27 -14.08
N HIS A 11 -18.56 -1.50 -14.33
CA HIS A 11 -17.73 -2.50 -15.00
C HIS A 11 -17.26 -2.05 -16.39
N GLY A 12 -18.09 -1.26 -17.10
CA GLY A 12 -17.75 -0.70 -18.40
C GLY A 12 -16.70 0.42 -18.32
N ILE A 13 -16.79 1.29 -17.34
CA ILE A 13 -15.83 2.40 -17.15
C ILE A 13 -14.47 1.85 -16.69
N THR A 14 -14.46 0.92 -15.75
CA THR A 14 -13.21 0.31 -15.26
C THR A 14 -12.44 -0.38 -16.38
N LYS A 15 -13.13 -1.12 -17.27
CA LYS A 15 -12.49 -1.74 -18.45
C LYS A 15 -11.92 -0.72 -19.43
N ARG A 16 -12.60 0.42 -19.65
CA ARG A 16 -12.10 1.47 -20.53
C ARG A 16 -10.86 2.14 -19.93
N ILE A 17 -10.90 2.50 -18.65
CA ILE A 17 -9.79 3.16 -17.98
C ILE A 17 -8.52 2.29 -17.99
N ILE A 18 -8.64 0.98 -17.78
CA ILE A 18 -7.47 0.06 -17.81
C ILE A 18 -6.78 0.02 -19.18
N ASN A 19 -7.51 0.29 -20.27
CA ASN A 19 -6.95 0.28 -21.63
C ASN A 19 -6.35 1.64 -22.04
N GLU A 20 -6.56 2.70 -21.24
CA GLU A 20 -6.00 4.03 -21.50
C GLU A 20 -4.58 4.17 -20.94
N ASP A 21 -3.86 5.16 -21.40
CA ASP A 21 -2.57 5.53 -20.81
C ASP A 21 -2.79 6.25 -19.47
N LEU A 22 -2.46 5.55 -18.39
CA LEU A 22 -2.62 6.04 -17.02
C LEU A 22 -1.32 6.60 -16.43
N SER A 23 -0.26 6.75 -17.21
CA SER A 23 1.06 7.19 -16.74
C SER A 23 1.06 8.59 -16.08
N ALA A 24 0.07 9.42 -16.41
CA ALA A 24 -0.11 10.75 -15.81
C ALA A 24 -0.77 10.70 -14.41
N PHE A 25 -1.27 9.55 -13.98
CA PHE A 25 -2.00 9.40 -12.74
C PHE A 25 -1.27 8.50 -11.76
N GLU A 26 -1.24 8.92 -10.51
CA GLU A 26 -0.61 8.16 -9.43
C GLU A 26 -1.41 6.89 -9.12
N TYR A 27 -2.74 7.06 -8.96
CA TYR A 27 -3.67 5.99 -8.68
C TYR A 27 -5.03 6.23 -9.32
N VAL A 28 -5.75 5.14 -9.54
CA VAL A 28 -7.17 5.14 -9.90
C VAL A 28 -7.93 4.47 -8.78
N PHE A 29 -8.98 5.10 -8.25
CA PHE A 29 -9.85 4.52 -7.22
C PHE A 29 -11.27 4.37 -7.69
N CYS A 30 -11.97 3.39 -7.13
CA CYS A 30 -13.37 3.15 -7.36
C CYS A 30 -14.20 3.68 -6.19
N TRP A 31 -15.13 4.63 -6.45
CA TRP A 31 -16.05 5.11 -5.44
C TRP A 31 -17.11 4.06 -5.12
N LEU A 32 -17.10 3.57 -3.90
CA LEU A 32 -18.00 2.52 -3.40
C LEU A 32 -19.00 3.06 -2.36
N GLY A 33 -19.21 4.38 -2.28
CA GLY A 33 -20.09 5.01 -1.30
C GLY A 33 -19.48 5.18 0.10
N ASN A 34 -18.21 4.87 0.28
CA ASN A 34 -17.52 4.97 1.58
C ASN A 34 -16.62 6.22 1.62
N THR A 35 -16.93 7.18 2.50
CA THR A 35 -16.15 8.41 2.68
C THR A 35 -14.77 8.17 3.28
N ASP A 36 -14.56 7.06 4.01
CA ASP A 36 -13.24 6.68 4.55
C ASP A 36 -12.21 6.42 3.42
N LEU A 37 -12.70 6.17 2.18
CA LEU A 37 -11.86 6.06 1.01
C LEU A 37 -11.07 7.35 0.73
N LEU A 38 -11.67 8.53 0.93
CA LEU A 38 -10.98 9.80 0.71
C LEU A 38 -9.82 9.99 1.68
N VAL A 39 -10.01 9.62 2.94
CA VAL A 39 -8.94 9.63 3.94
C VAL A 39 -7.82 8.65 3.54
N SER A 40 -8.20 7.47 3.05
CA SER A 40 -7.25 6.44 2.61
C SER A 40 -6.43 6.89 1.41
N ILE A 41 -7.03 7.58 0.45
CA ILE A 41 -6.34 8.14 -0.71
C ILE A 41 -5.28 9.15 -0.25
N ILE A 42 -5.66 10.10 0.61
CA ILE A 42 -4.73 11.10 1.14
C ILE A 42 -3.58 10.42 1.88
N LYS A 43 -3.90 9.46 2.75
CA LYS A 43 -2.88 8.76 3.55
C LYS A 43 -1.96 7.88 2.70
N LEU A 44 -2.46 7.23 1.65
CA LEU A 44 -1.63 6.45 0.73
C LEU A 44 -0.63 7.35 -0.02
N ILE A 45 -1.07 8.53 -0.45
CA ILE A 45 -0.21 9.51 -1.10
C ILE A 45 0.84 10.05 -0.11
N GLU A 46 0.42 10.42 1.10
CA GLU A 46 1.34 10.87 2.15
C GLU A 46 2.38 9.79 2.49
N ASP A 47 1.95 8.54 2.62
CA ASP A 47 2.84 7.42 2.92
C ASP A 47 3.86 7.23 1.81
N LYS A 48 3.44 7.26 0.54
CA LYS A 48 4.35 7.14 -0.60
C LYS A 48 5.35 8.30 -0.68
N MET A 49 4.89 9.54 -0.49
CA MET A 49 5.74 10.73 -0.59
C MET A 49 6.80 10.82 0.51
N ASN A 50 6.46 10.35 1.71
CA ASN A 50 7.32 10.46 2.88
C ASN A 50 8.06 9.16 3.21
N LEU A 51 7.82 8.06 2.49
CA LEU A 51 8.29 6.72 2.84
C LEU A 51 9.81 6.68 3.07
N GLU A 52 10.58 7.20 2.13
CA GLU A 52 12.05 7.14 2.20
C GLU A 52 12.58 7.89 3.39
N HIS A 53 12.10 9.11 3.60
CA HIS A 53 12.48 9.94 4.75
C HIS A 53 12.07 9.27 6.07
N ASP A 54 10.83 8.81 6.19
CA ASP A 54 10.30 8.24 7.42
C ASP A 54 10.97 6.90 7.78
N VAL A 55 11.37 6.12 6.78
CA VAL A 55 12.14 4.89 7.02
C VAL A 55 13.57 5.20 7.46
N GLN A 56 14.25 6.14 6.81
CA GLN A 56 15.65 6.46 7.11
C GLN A 56 15.82 7.21 8.43
N GLU A 57 14.98 8.23 8.70
CA GLU A 57 15.13 9.11 9.85
C GLU A 57 14.41 8.59 11.11
N VAL A 58 13.30 7.87 10.94
CA VAL A 58 12.44 7.44 12.05
C VAL A 58 12.47 5.92 12.25
N GLY A 59 12.93 5.16 11.25
CA GLY A 59 12.91 3.69 11.27
C GLY A 59 11.50 3.11 11.18
N VAL A 60 10.59 3.80 10.47
CA VAL A 60 9.19 3.40 10.36
C VAL A 60 9.05 2.07 9.63
N GLN A 61 8.18 1.22 10.14
CA GLN A 61 7.80 -0.03 9.49
C GLN A 61 6.77 0.21 8.39
N LEU A 62 6.71 -0.70 7.42
CA LEU A 62 5.74 -0.64 6.33
C LEU A 62 4.98 -1.95 6.15
N ILE A 63 3.74 -1.82 5.69
CA ILE A 63 2.90 -2.92 5.25
C ILE A 63 2.86 -2.85 3.72
N LEU A 64 3.35 -3.89 3.05
CA LEU A 64 3.28 -4.04 1.60
C LEU A 64 1.96 -4.69 1.23
N LEU A 65 1.08 -3.94 0.56
CA LEU A 65 -0.17 -4.43 -0.01
C LEU A 65 0.05 -4.68 -1.51
N VAL A 66 -0.18 -5.91 -1.97
CA VAL A 66 -0.04 -6.27 -3.39
C VAL A 66 -1.40 -6.63 -3.96
N GLU A 67 -1.95 -5.73 -4.79
CA GLU A 67 -3.29 -5.85 -5.36
C GLU A 67 -3.40 -4.97 -6.62
N ASP A 68 -3.73 -5.57 -7.77
CA ASP A 68 -3.89 -4.85 -9.04
C ASP A 68 -5.35 -4.44 -9.33
N GLY A 69 -6.30 -5.03 -8.64
CA GLY A 69 -7.73 -4.78 -8.84
C GLY A 69 -8.20 -3.48 -8.19
N ILE A 70 -8.52 -2.47 -9.02
CA ILE A 70 -8.96 -1.14 -8.57
C ILE A 70 -10.07 -1.23 -7.52
N ARG A 71 -11.06 -2.10 -7.75
CA ARG A 71 -12.18 -2.30 -6.84
C ARG A 71 -11.72 -2.88 -5.49
N PHE A 72 -10.79 -3.83 -5.53
CA PHE A 72 -10.36 -4.55 -4.35
C PHE A 72 -9.53 -3.65 -3.45
N TYR A 73 -8.47 -3.01 -3.95
CA TYR A 73 -7.69 -2.11 -3.10
C TYR A 73 -8.50 -0.87 -2.66
N SER A 74 -9.46 -0.39 -3.45
CA SER A 74 -10.39 0.68 -3.01
C SER A 74 -11.28 0.27 -1.85
N SER A 75 -11.58 -1.02 -1.69
CA SER A 75 -12.37 -1.55 -0.57
C SER A 75 -11.53 -1.93 0.65
N ILE A 76 -10.29 -2.36 0.45
CA ILE A 76 -9.40 -2.82 1.53
C ILE A 76 -8.75 -1.64 2.25
N LEU A 77 -8.23 -0.66 1.50
CA LEU A 77 -7.48 0.46 2.06
C LEU A 77 -8.21 1.25 3.15
N PRO A 78 -9.52 1.56 3.04
CA PRO A 78 -10.24 2.24 4.11
C PRO A 78 -10.20 1.50 5.44
N ASN A 79 -10.39 0.20 5.42
CA ASN A 79 -10.36 -0.63 6.61
C ASN A 79 -8.94 -0.76 7.18
N LEU A 80 -7.95 -0.92 6.32
CA LEU A 80 -6.56 -1.04 6.71
C LEU A 80 -6.04 0.27 7.34
N TYR A 81 -6.33 1.42 6.75
CA TYR A 81 -5.98 2.72 7.32
C TYR A 81 -6.72 3.00 8.62
N LYS A 82 -8.01 2.68 8.69
CA LYS A 82 -8.80 2.82 9.92
C LYS A 82 -8.19 2.03 11.07
N PHE A 83 -7.76 0.79 10.80
CA PHE A 83 -7.09 -0.05 11.78
C PHE A 83 -5.74 0.55 12.21
N VAL A 84 -4.86 0.89 11.27
CA VAL A 84 -3.52 1.44 11.56
C VAL A 84 -3.61 2.77 12.30
N LEU A 85 -4.53 3.66 11.91
CA LEU A 85 -4.72 4.96 12.56
C LEU A 85 -5.29 4.80 13.98
N LYS A 86 -6.25 3.89 14.17
CA LYS A 86 -6.82 3.60 15.50
C LYS A 86 -5.74 3.08 16.44
N GLN A 87 -4.94 2.11 16.03
CA GLN A 87 -3.82 1.58 16.81
C GLN A 87 -2.84 2.70 17.20
N SER A 88 -2.48 3.57 16.27
CA SER A 88 -1.57 4.69 16.54
C SER A 88 -2.16 5.71 17.53
N GLN A 89 -3.48 5.93 17.48
CA GLN A 89 -4.17 6.80 18.43
C GLN A 89 -4.22 6.19 19.84
N GLU A 90 -4.53 4.91 19.97
CA GLU A 90 -4.53 4.21 21.26
C GLU A 90 -3.16 4.29 21.96
N PHE A 91 -2.09 4.04 21.22
CA PHE A 91 -0.73 4.21 21.74
C PHE A 91 -0.36 5.67 22.02
N SER A 92 -0.98 6.65 21.35
CA SER A 92 -0.70 8.08 21.57
C SER A 92 -1.40 8.66 22.81
N THR A 93 -2.46 8.02 23.31
CA THR A 93 -3.14 8.46 24.54
C THR A 93 -2.27 8.29 25.77
N GLU A 94 -1.31 7.38 25.73
CA GLU A 94 -0.30 7.18 26.78
C GLU A 94 0.83 8.23 26.75
N ALA A 95 0.89 9.07 25.71
CA ALA A 95 1.94 10.07 25.55
C ALA A 95 1.67 11.31 26.42
N LEU A 96 2.65 11.71 27.21
CA LEU A 96 2.52 12.79 28.19
C LEU A 96 2.46 14.21 27.61
N ASN A 97 2.89 14.41 26.34
CA ASN A 97 2.89 15.74 25.70
C ASN A 97 2.60 15.70 24.19
N ALA A 98 2.28 16.89 23.61
CA ALA A 98 1.93 17.04 22.21
C ALA A 98 3.06 16.63 21.23
N HIS A 99 4.32 16.87 21.61
CA HIS A 99 5.47 16.51 20.78
C HIS A 99 5.61 14.98 20.66
N GLN A 100 5.48 14.25 21.75
CA GLN A 100 5.51 12.79 21.74
C GLN A 100 4.34 12.19 20.96
N ARG A 101 3.14 12.80 21.02
CA ARG A 101 2.00 12.39 20.19
C ARG A 101 2.31 12.52 18.70
N THR A 102 2.91 13.65 18.31
CA THR A 102 3.29 13.89 16.90
C THR A 102 4.32 12.88 16.42
N LEU A 103 5.33 12.56 17.22
CA LEU A 103 6.36 11.56 16.90
C LEU A 103 5.74 10.16 16.76
N ARG A 104 4.84 9.76 17.64
CA ARG A 104 4.15 8.47 17.57
C ARG A 104 3.23 8.37 16.37
N MET A 105 2.53 9.44 16.02
CA MET A 105 1.70 9.49 14.79
C MET A 105 2.53 9.37 13.52
N ARG A 106 3.74 9.93 13.51
CA ARG A 106 4.70 9.74 12.40
C ARG A 106 5.27 8.32 12.37
N GLY A 107 5.48 7.70 13.52
CA GLY A 107 6.01 6.35 13.69
C GLY A 107 5.02 5.22 13.36
N ARG A 108 3.78 5.52 12.94
CA ARG A 108 2.84 4.50 12.53
C ARG A 108 3.34 3.71 11.32
N PRO A 109 2.99 2.43 11.18
CA PRO A 109 3.30 1.70 9.97
C PRO A 109 2.74 2.40 8.73
N LYS A 110 3.56 2.48 7.67
CA LYS A 110 3.16 3.03 6.37
C LYS A 110 2.55 1.93 5.52
N ILE A 111 1.59 2.27 4.67
CA ILE A 111 1.02 1.34 3.71
C ILE A 111 1.57 1.68 2.33
N VAL A 112 2.13 0.69 1.65
CA VAL A 112 2.64 0.81 0.29
C VAL A 112 1.90 -0.16 -0.60
N LEU A 113 1.26 0.36 -1.64
CA LEU A 113 0.52 -0.41 -2.62
C LEU A 113 1.41 -0.73 -3.82
N ALA A 114 1.57 -2.02 -4.13
CA ALA A 114 2.16 -2.53 -5.36
C ALA A 114 1.07 -3.18 -6.22
N ARG A 115 1.13 -3.00 -7.52
CA ARG A 115 0.14 -3.54 -8.46
C ARG A 115 0.69 -4.68 -9.32
N THR A 116 2.00 -4.92 -9.26
CA THR A 116 2.67 -5.97 -10.01
C THR A 116 3.67 -6.70 -9.13
N TYR A 117 4.07 -7.89 -9.59
CA TYR A 117 5.12 -8.68 -8.93
C TYR A 117 6.46 -7.92 -8.90
N GLN A 118 6.82 -7.31 -10.02
CA GLN A 118 8.06 -6.54 -10.12
C GLN A 118 8.07 -5.39 -9.12
N GLU A 119 7.03 -4.57 -9.09
CA GLU A 119 6.89 -3.45 -8.14
C GLU A 119 6.97 -3.92 -6.68
N ALA A 120 6.30 -5.03 -6.36
CA ALA A 120 6.35 -5.61 -5.02
C ALA A 120 7.76 -6.03 -4.61
N MET A 121 8.52 -6.67 -5.52
CA MET A 121 9.90 -7.08 -5.26
C MET A 121 10.87 -5.90 -5.17
N GLU A 122 10.70 -4.86 -5.99
CA GLU A 122 11.49 -3.62 -5.89
C GLU A 122 11.31 -2.96 -4.52
N ILE A 123 10.07 -2.84 -4.04
CA ILE A 123 9.76 -2.32 -2.71
C ILE A 123 10.36 -3.23 -1.64
N TYR A 124 10.21 -4.54 -1.78
CA TYR A 124 10.77 -5.50 -0.83
C TYR A 124 12.30 -5.35 -0.72
N HIS A 125 13.03 -5.36 -1.82
CA HIS A 125 14.49 -5.24 -1.80
C HIS A 125 14.96 -3.91 -1.22
N LYS A 126 14.23 -2.82 -1.49
CA LYS A 126 14.59 -1.49 -0.98
C LYS A 126 14.37 -1.38 0.53
N TYR A 127 13.31 -2.01 1.07
CA TYR A 127 12.85 -1.80 2.45
C TYR A 127 12.75 -3.08 3.28
N GLN A 128 13.43 -4.16 2.91
CA GLN A 128 13.28 -5.49 3.53
C GLN A 128 13.42 -5.49 5.06
N ASN A 129 14.28 -4.64 5.62
CA ASN A 129 14.51 -4.54 7.07
C ASN A 129 13.39 -3.79 7.80
N ASN A 130 12.50 -3.11 7.09
CA ASN A 130 11.43 -2.30 7.63
C ASN A 130 10.03 -2.87 7.30
N ILE A 131 9.94 -4.00 6.57
CA ILE A 131 8.67 -4.61 6.25
C ILE A 131 8.09 -5.32 7.47
N LEU A 132 6.98 -4.79 7.99
CA LEU A 132 6.21 -5.39 9.06
C LEU A 132 5.42 -6.62 8.57
N GLY A 133 4.89 -6.54 7.36
CA GLY A 133 4.12 -7.62 6.77
C GLY A 133 3.78 -7.37 5.30
N VAL A 134 3.42 -8.46 4.61
CA VAL A 134 2.97 -8.47 3.22
C VAL A 134 1.55 -9.01 3.17
N ILE A 135 0.64 -8.24 2.58
CA ILE A 135 -0.73 -8.64 2.27
C ILE A 135 -0.83 -8.70 0.75
N THR A 136 -1.13 -9.86 0.21
CA THR A 136 -1.13 -10.04 -1.25
C THR A 136 -2.36 -10.76 -1.73
N ASP A 137 -2.89 -10.33 -2.89
CA ASP A 137 -3.78 -11.17 -3.68
C ASP A 137 -3.01 -12.37 -4.24
N VAL A 138 -3.71 -13.38 -4.68
CA VAL A 138 -3.13 -14.58 -5.29
C VAL A 138 -2.83 -14.37 -6.77
N ARG A 139 -3.63 -13.53 -7.45
CA ARG A 139 -3.62 -13.39 -8.91
C ARG A 139 -3.43 -11.96 -9.37
N PHE A 140 -2.24 -11.61 -9.80
CA PHE A 140 -1.90 -10.30 -10.36
C PHE A 140 -0.81 -10.42 -11.44
N PRO A 141 -0.57 -9.37 -12.27
CA PRO A 141 0.39 -9.42 -13.35
C PRO A 141 1.84 -9.35 -12.83
N LYS A 142 2.75 -9.95 -13.60
CA LYS A 142 4.18 -9.89 -13.29
C LYS A 142 4.75 -8.49 -13.50
N VAL A 143 4.34 -7.84 -14.59
CA VAL A 143 4.75 -6.49 -15.00
C VAL A 143 3.50 -5.68 -15.36
N GLU A 144 3.63 -4.37 -15.39
CA GLU A 144 2.53 -3.49 -15.79
C GLU A 144 1.99 -3.88 -17.16
N ARG A 145 0.65 -3.93 -17.31
CA ARG A 145 -0.07 -4.39 -18.51
C ARG A 145 0.24 -5.82 -18.97
N GLY A 146 0.91 -6.61 -18.11
CA GLY A 146 1.16 -8.02 -18.36
C GLY A 146 -0.07 -8.90 -18.10
N GLU A 147 0.01 -10.15 -18.55
CA GLU A 147 -0.99 -11.15 -18.20
C GLU A 147 -0.93 -11.49 -16.71
N LYS A 148 -2.10 -11.78 -16.13
CA LYS A 148 -2.19 -12.17 -14.72
C LYS A 148 -1.70 -13.60 -14.53
N ASP A 149 -0.71 -13.78 -13.67
CA ASP A 149 -0.29 -15.10 -13.19
C ASP A 149 -1.22 -15.55 -12.07
N GLY A 150 -1.86 -16.69 -12.23
CA GLY A 150 -2.82 -17.26 -11.27
C GLY A 150 -2.21 -17.62 -9.90
N LEU A 151 -0.88 -17.68 -9.79
CA LEU A 151 -0.15 -18.04 -8.58
C LEU A 151 0.89 -16.99 -8.18
N ALA A 152 0.80 -15.77 -8.71
CA ALA A 152 1.77 -14.71 -8.47
C ALA A 152 2.00 -14.45 -6.97
N GLY A 153 0.93 -14.35 -6.18
CA GLY A 153 1.03 -14.09 -4.74
C GLY A 153 1.71 -15.23 -3.97
N ILE A 154 1.44 -16.48 -4.36
CA ILE A 154 2.10 -17.63 -3.73
C ILE A 154 3.60 -17.63 -4.05
N LYS A 155 3.96 -17.36 -5.31
CA LYS A 155 5.36 -17.26 -5.74
C LYS A 155 6.08 -16.11 -5.02
N LEU A 156 5.42 -14.95 -4.92
CA LEU A 156 5.93 -13.78 -4.20
C LEU A 156 6.23 -14.12 -2.74
N CYS A 157 5.26 -14.70 -2.03
CA CYS A 157 5.43 -15.09 -0.63
C CYS A 157 6.55 -16.11 -0.44
N ALA A 158 6.66 -17.10 -1.33
CA ALA A 158 7.72 -18.10 -1.28
C ALA A 158 9.11 -17.46 -1.48
N GLU A 159 9.25 -16.53 -2.41
CA GLU A 159 10.49 -15.82 -2.68
C GLU A 159 10.89 -14.92 -1.51
N ILE A 160 9.97 -14.11 -1.00
CA ILE A 160 10.20 -13.25 0.17
C ILE A 160 10.61 -14.08 1.38
N ARG A 161 9.94 -15.21 1.64
CA ARG A 161 10.28 -16.08 2.76
C ARG A 161 11.68 -16.70 2.61
N LYS A 162 12.06 -17.10 1.41
CA LYS A 162 13.41 -17.61 1.13
C LYS A 162 14.47 -16.55 1.39
N LEU A 163 14.24 -15.32 0.94
CA LEU A 163 15.17 -14.20 1.14
C LEU A 163 15.26 -13.81 2.62
N SER A 164 14.16 -13.77 3.36
CA SER A 164 14.15 -13.43 4.79
C SER A 164 14.89 -14.44 5.65
N LEU A 165 14.89 -15.73 5.28
CA LEU A 165 15.64 -16.78 6.00
C LEU A 165 17.15 -16.69 5.82
N ILE A 166 17.61 -16.14 4.70
CA ILE A 166 19.05 -15.95 4.43
C ILE A 166 19.64 -14.87 5.34
N HIS A 167 18.85 -13.91 5.80
CA HIS A 167 19.30 -12.83 6.69
C HIS A 167 19.32 -13.18 8.19
N ILE A 168 18.82 -14.34 8.57
CA ILE A 168 18.76 -14.80 9.98
C ILE A 168 19.94 -15.73 10.31
N SER A 169 20.68 -16.19 9.30
CA SER A 169 21.88 -17.03 9.43
C SER A 169 23.16 -16.20 9.30
#